data_328e39231412dc06ab410e2b0ff8c77e
#
_entry.id   328e39231412dc06ab410e2b0ff8c77e
#
_cell.length_a   1.000
_cell.length_b   1.000
_cell.length_c   1.000
_cell.angle_alpha   90.00
_cell.angle_beta   90.00
_cell.angle_gamma   90.00
#
_symmetry.space_group_name_H-M   'P 1'
#
loop_
_entity.id
_entity.type
_entity.pdbx_description
1 polymer ?
#
loop_
_entity_poly.entity_id
_entity_poly.type
_entity_poly.pdbx_seq_one_letter_code
_entity_poly.pdbx_strand_id
1 'polypeptide(L)'
;MHYELYLDSMFLLNLGMNLLLLIMVDHSTCRTATWYRLLCGAGIGAVCYLLPFLWKGAALLKLLLCMLPGTLLMLTVTFRIRNWRSLWSYFRKQMYDTFLLGGILVAVLRGIPAGIQYVPGIVFALGLGALTVQLLLWRYRRETELGTHCEVVLRGTEQTLCIAAIVDSGNTLTEPISGAPVSVLDVVTFQTLWPEGLRDFRVIPYHSVGKKNGILYGY
;
A
#
# COMPACT_ATOMS: atom_id res chain seq x y z
N MET A 1 31.31 -2.14 -30.51
CA MET A 1 30.58 -1.10 -29.78
C MET A 1 30.81 -1.30 -28.29
N HIS A 2 31.52 -0.37 -27.62
CA HIS A 2 31.64 -0.39 -26.17
C HIS A 2 30.40 0.29 -25.61
N TYR A 3 29.56 -0.45 -24.91
CA TYR A 3 28.44 0.09 -24.16
C TYR A 3 28.95 0.50 -22.77
N GLU A 4 28.97 1.78 -22.49
CA GLU A 4 29.20 2.28 -21.13
C GLU A 4 27.90 2.15 -20.33
N LEU A 5 27.93 1.34 -19.29
CA LEU A 5 26.81 1.12 -18.39
C LEU A 5 26.90 2.11 -17.23
N TYR A 6 26.04 3.11 -17.20
CA TYR A 6 25.96 4.08 -16.12
C TYR A 6 25.17 3.48 -14.94
N LEU A 7 25.85 2.78 -14.04
CA LEU A 7 25.24 2.11 -12.89
C LEU A 7 24.55 3.06 -11.91
N ASP A 8 25.07 4.26 -11.76
CA ASP A 8 24.51 5.35 -10.96
C ASP A 8 23.15 5.79 -11.47
N SER A 9 23.03 6.03 -12.77
CA SER A 9 21.76 6.41 -13.41
C SER A 9 20.74 5.28 -13.34
N MET A 10 21.17 4.04 -13.53
CA MET A 10 20.30 2.86 -13.37
C MET A 10 19.82 2.70 -11.93
N PHE A 11 20.70 2.94 -10.95
CA PHE A 11 20.32 2.90 -9.54
C PHE A 11 19.25 3.95 -9.22
N LEU A 12 19.48 5.21 -9.61
CA LEU A 12 18.57 6.32 -9.34
C LEU A 12 17.19 6.11 -9.99
N LEU A 13 17.16 5.64 -11.24
CA LEU A 13 15.91 5.33 -11.93
C LEU A 13 15.13 4.23 -11.20
N ASN A 14 15.80 3.14 -10.82
CA ASN A 14 15.14 2.06 -10.08
C ASN A 14 14.71 2.48 -8.68
N LEU A 15 15.51 3.29 -8.00
CA LEU A 15 15.13 3.87 -6.71
C LEU A 15 13.83 4.67 -6.82
N GLY A 16 13.74 5.56 -7.82
CA GLY A 16 12.55 6.37 -8.08
C GLY A 16 11.33 5.51 -8.44
N MET A 17 11.49 4.54 -9.34
CA MET A 17 10.41 3.63 -9.73
C MET A 17 9.91 2.76 -8.57
N ASN A 18 10.82 2.18 -7.78
CA ASN A 18 10.46 1.38 -6.61
C ASN A 18 9.76 2.23 -5.54
N LEU A 19 10.24 3.46 -5.31
CA LEU A 19 9.61 4.39 -4.38
C LEU A 19 8.17 4.70 -4.82
N LEU A 20 7.97 4.97 -6.10
CA LEU A 20 6.66 5.27 -6.67
C LEU A 20 5.70 4.08 -6.52
N LEU A 21 6.16 2.86 -6.85
CA LEU A 21 5.40 1.64 -6.67
C LEU A 21 5.04 1.38 -5.21
N LEU A 22 5.99 1.58 -4.28
CA LEU A 22 5.73 1.42 -2.85
C LEU A 22 4.71 2.44 -2.32
N ILE A 23 4.74 3.68 -2.82
CA ILE A 23 3.74 4.71 -2.47
C ILE A 23 2.35 4.29 -2.98
N MET A 24 2.25 3.73 -4.21
CA MET A 24 0.99 3.23 -4.73
C MET A 24 0.43 2.08 -3.88
N VAL A 25 1.28 1.11 -3.55
CA VAL A 25 0.91 -0.02 -2.67
C VAL A 25 0.51 0.48 -1.29
N ASP A 26 1.27 1.40 -0.68
CA ASP A 26 0.96 1.98 0.63
C ASP A 26 -0.39 2.69 0.63
N HIS A 27 -0.67 3.45 -0.43
CA HIS A 27 -1.95 4.12 -0.58
C HIS A 27 -3.11 3.13 -0.73
N SER A 28 -2.93 2.05 -1.49
CA SER A 28 -3.95 1.00 -1.66
C SER A 28 -4.12 0.08 -0.45
N THR A 29 -3.26 0.22 0.58
CA THR A 29 -3.24 -0.58 1.81
C THR A 29 -3.39 0.26 3.08
N CYS A 30 -4.01 1.45 2.96
CA CYS A 30 -4.34 2.34 4.09
C CYS A 30 -3.14 2.98 4.80
N ARG A 31 -2.07 3.26 4.09
CA ARG A 31 -0.93 4.09 4.55
C ARG A 31 -0.32 3.63 5.88
N THR A 32 0.17 2.42 5.91
CA THR A 32 0.80 1.85 7.10
C THR A 32 2.30 2.12 7.19
N ALA A 33 2.93 2.55 6.08
CA ALA A 33 4.38 2.77 6.02
C ALA A 33 4.76 4.22 6.29
N THR A 34 5.86 4.42 7.01
CA THR A 34 6.47 5.73 7.22
C THR A 34 7.42 6.06 6.06
N TRP A 35 7.62 7.36 5.79
CA TRP A 35 8.42 7.82 4.67
C TRP A 35 9.84 7.22 4.60
N TYR A 36 10.53 7.15 5.73
CA TYR A 36 11.87 6.55 5.77
C TYR A 36 11.87 5.06 5.43
N ARG A 37 10.80 4.32 5.74
CA ARG A 37 10.67 2.90 5.41
C ARG A 37 10.39 2.69 3.94
N LEU A 38 9.62 3.58 3.30
CA LEU A 38 9.43 3.60 1.86
C LEU A 38 10.77 3.84 1.14
N LEU A 39 11.58 4.79 1.61
CA LEU A 39 12.91 5.06 1.07
C LEU A 39 13.87 3.87 1.25
N CYS A 40 13.93 3.29 2.46
CA CYS A 40 14.77 2.12 2.71
C CYS A 40 14.36 0.93 1.84
N GLY A 41 13.06 0.66 1.72
CA GLY A 41 12.54 -0.40 0.85
C GLY A 41 12.88 -0.16 -0.61
N ALA A 42 12.66 1.05 -1.13
CA ALA A 42 13.01 1.42 -2.49
C ALA A 42 14.52 1.25 -2.77
N GLY A 43 15.37 1.61 -1.79
CA GLY A 43 16.82 1.40 -1.85
C GLY A 43 17.20 -0.07 -1.95
N ILE A 44 16.59 -0.93 -1.12
CA ILE A 44 16.80 -2.39 -1.19
C ILE A 44 16.41 -2.92 -2.58
N GLY A 45 15.26 -2.52 -3.11
CA GLY A 45 14.83 -2.90 -4.46
C GLY A 45 15.80 -2.45 -5.55
N ALA A 46 16.32 -1.22 -5.46
CA ALA A 46 17.29 -0.68 -6.41
C ALA A 46 18.64 -1.42 -6.35
N VAL A 47 19.12 -1.77 -5.16
CA VAL A 47 20.34 -2.58 -4.99
C VAL A 47 20.14 -3.99 -5.57
N CYS A 48 19.02 -4.65 -5.26
CA CYS A 48 18.69 -5.97 -5.79
C CYS A 48 18.60 -5.97 -7.33
N TYR A 49 18.18 -4.88 -7.94
CA TYR A 49 18.16 -4.73 -9.39
C TYR A 49 19.55 -4.69 -10.00
N LEU A 50 20.56 -4.17 -9.29
CA LEU A 50 21.94 -4.11 -9.79
C LEU A 50 22.71 -5.43 -9.63
N LEU A 51 22.33 -6.29 -8.69
CA LEU A 51 23.02 -7.57 -8.43
C LEU A 51 23.21 -8.46 -9.69
N PRO A 52 22.22 -8.59 -10.59
CA PRO A 52 22.39 -9.38 -11.82
C PRO A 52 23.55 -8.94 -12.71
N PHE A 53 23.92 -7.65 -12.67
CA PHE A 53 25.03 -7.13 -13.48
C PHE A 53 26.41 -7.50 -12.94
N LEU A 54 26.50 -7.86 -11.66
CA LEU A 54 27.76 -8.25 -11.01
C LEU A 54 28.12 -9.73 -11.26
N TRP A 55 27.19 -10.53 -11.76
CA TRP A 55 27.38 -11.98 -11.90
C TRP A 55 27.32 -12.41 -13.39
N LYS A 56 28.25 -13.30 -13.80
CA LYS A 56 28.23 -13.93 -15.12
C LYS A 56 27.32 -15.17 -15.10
N GLY A 57 26.25 -15.21 -15.85
CA GLY A 57 25.29 -16.33 -15.92
C GLY A 57 24.13 -16.05 -16.90
N ALA A 58 23.20 -17.00 -17.05
CA ALA A 58 22.04 -16.86 -17.92
C ALA A 58 21.16 -15.69 -17.46
N ALA A 59 20.83 -14.76 -18.37
CA ALA A 59 20.11 -13.51 -18.06
C ALA A 59 18.77 -13.76 -17.37
N LEU A 60 18.00 -14.73 -17.86
CA LEU A 60 16.69 -15.07 -17.30
C LEU A 60 16.78 -15.58 -15.85
N LEU A 61 17.77 -16.45 -15.56
CA LEU A 61 17.97 -17.01 -14.23
C LEU A 61 18.38 -15.93 -13.23
N LYS A 62 19.28 -15.03 -13.62
CA LYS A 62 19.66 -13.87 -12.79
C LYS A 62 18.48 -12.98 -12.47
N LEU A 63 17.66 -12.67 -13.47
CA LEU A 63 16.49 -11.84 -13.32
C LEU A 63 15.52 -12.46 -12.32
N LEU A 64 15.23 -13.75 -12.44
CA LEU A 64 14.32 -14.46 -11.52
C LEU A 64 14.88 -14.54 -10.10
N LEU A 65 16.16 -14.87 -9.93
CA LEU A 65 16.79 -15.04 -8.62
C LEU A 65 17.01 -13.74 -7.87
N CYS A 66 17.17 -12.61 -8.55
CA CYS A 66 17.38 -11.32 -7.92
C CYS A 66 16.11 -10.49 -7.81
N MET A 67 15.25 -10.49 -8.83
CA MET A 67 14.05 -9.66 -8.87
C MET A 67 12.96 -10.16 -7.91
N LEU A 68 12.63 -11.44 -7.91
CA LEU A 68 11.56 -11.97 -7.05
C LEU A 68 11.91 -11.86 -5.56
N PRO A 69 13.07 -12.38 -5.09
CA PRO A 69 13.45 -12.22 -3.68
C PRO A 69 13.65 -10.74 -3.29
N GLY A 70 14.19 -9.93 -4.19
CA GLY A 70 14.38 -8.50 -3.97
C GLY A 70 13.06 -7.78 -3.74
N THR A 71 12.03 -8.07 -4.55
CA THR A 71 10.69 -7.49 -4.39
C THR A 71 10.05 -7.94 -3.08
N LEU A 72 10.15 -9.23 -2.71
CA LEU A 72 9.63 -9.73 -1.45
C LEU A 72 10.35 -9.11 -0.25
N LEU A 73 11.68 -8.97 -0.31
CA LEU A 73 12.46 -8.32 0.74
C LEU A 73 12.09 -6.84 0.88
N MET A 74 11.96 -6.14 -0.23
CA MET A 74 11.51 -4.75 -0.28
C MET A 74 10.16 -4.58 0.43
N LEU A 75 9.17 -5.41 0.11
CA LEU A 75 7.83 -5.38 0.72
C LEU A 75 7.87 -5.72 2.22
N THR A 76 8.61 -6.76 2.62
CA THR A 76 8.71 -7.16 4.03
C THR A 76 9.33 -6.08 4.91
N VAL A 77 10.38 -5.42 4.43
CA VAL A 77 11.05 -4.32 5.15
C VAL A 77 10.15 -3.08 5.22
N THR A 78 9.51 -2.71 4.10
CA THR A 78 8.67 -1.51 4.03
C THR A 78 7.46 -1.62 4.94
N PHE A 79 6.72 -2.71 4.83
CA PHE A 79 5.43 -2.90 5.52
C PHE A 79 5.52 -3.75 6.80
N ARG A 80 6.71 -4.20 7.20
CA ARG A 80 6.95 -5.07 8.37
C ARG A 80 6.06 -6.32 8.36
N ILE A 81 5.87 -6.93 7.19
CA ILE A 81 4.99 -8.08 7.03
C ILE A 81 5.66 -9.32 7.64
N ARG A 82 4.98 -9.98 8.58
CA ARG A 82 5.43 -11.25 9.19
C ARG A 82 4.67 -12.46 8.65
N ASN A 83 3.46 -12.25 8.15
CA ASN A 83 2.60 -13.34 7.69
C ASN A 83 2.71 -13.53 6.17
N TRP A 84 2.92 -14.78 5.72
CA TRP A 84 3.02 -15.13 4.32
C TRP A 84 1.77 -14.78 3.49
N ARG A 85 0.58 -14.93 4.07
CA ARG A 85 -0.68 -14.58 3.40
C ARG A 85 -0.77 -13.09 3.09
N SER A 86 -0.39 -12.26 4.05
CA SER A 86 -0.32 -10.80 3.87
C SER A 86 0.74 -10.44 2.83
N LEU A 87 1.95 -11.02 2.90
CA LEU A 87 3.01 -10.77 1.93
C LEU A 87 2.55 -11.08 0.49
N TRP A 88 1.84 -12.19 0.30
CA TRP A 88 1.28 -12.54 -1.00
C TRP A 88 0.24 -11.55 -1.51
N SER A 89 -0.58 -10.98 -0.61
CA SER A 89 -1.55 -9.94 -0.95
C SER A 89 -0.86 -8.65 -1.41
N TYR A 90 0.17 -8.19 -0.67
CA TYR A 90 0.97 -7.02 -1.05
C TYR A 90 1.73 -7.25 -2.37
N PHE A 91 2.30 -8.44 -2.55
CA PHE A 91 2.99 -8.81 -3.78
C PHE A 91 2.07 -8.75 -5.00
N ARG A 92 0.85 -9.29 -4.91
CA ARG A 92 -0.13 -9.20 -6.01
C ARG A 92 -0.49 -7.76 -6.35
N LYS A 93 -0.70 -6.90 -5.34
CA LYS A 93 -0.94 -5.47 -5.54
C LYS A 93 0.24 -4.80 -6.24
N GLN A 94 1.45 -5.05 -5.76
CA GLN A 94 2.67 -4.54 -6.39
C GLN A 94 2.79 -4.98 -7.85
N MET A 95 2.49 -6.24 -8.17
CA MET A 95 2.50 -6.73 -9.55
C MET A 95 1.48 -5.99 -10.42
N TYR A 96 0.25 -5.82 -9.91
CA TYR A 96 -0.77 -5.05 -10.61
C TYR A 96 -0.32 -3.62 -10.89
N ASP A 97 0.19 -2.92 -9.88
CA ASP A 97 0.68 -1.55 -10.01
C ASP A 97 1.88 -1.44 -10.97
N THR A 98 2.75 -2.45 -10.96
CA THR A 98 3.90 -2.52 -11.89
C THR A 98 3.44 -2.65 -13.34
N PHE A 99 2.47 -3.52 -13.62
CA PHE A 99 1.91 -3.65 -14.97
C PHE A 99 1.17 -2.40 -15.42
N LEU A 100 0.40 -1.78 -14.51
CA LEU A 100 -0.31 -0.54 -14.78
C LEU A 100 0.67 0.59 -15.12
N LEU A 101 1.64 0.82 -14.24
CA LEU A 101 2.65 1.88 -14.41
C LEU A 101 3.51 1.63 -15.65
N GLY A 102 3.95 0.39 -15.87
CA GLY A 102 4.73 0.00 -17.04
C GLY A 102 3.95 0.19 -18.35
N GLY A 103 2.66 -0.18 -18.36
CA GLY A 103 1.78 0.02 -19.51
C GLY A 103 1.60 1.50 -19.85
N ILE A 104 1.34 2.35 -18.84
CA ILE A 104 1.25 3.81 -19.01
C ILE A 104 2.57 4.37 -19.53
N LEU A 105 3.70 3.97 -18.96
CA LEU A 105 5.02 4.43 -19.39
C LEU A 105 5.30 4.07 -20.85
N VAL A 106 5.02 2.85 -21.26
CA VAL A 106 5.20 2.41 -22.67
C VAL A 106 4.28 3.19 -23.60
N ALA A 107 3.01 3.41 -23.23
CA ALA A 107 2.07 4.17 -24.03
C ALA A 107 2.53 5.63 -24.23
N VAL A 108 3.01 6.26 -23.15
CA VAL A 108 3.54 7.64 -23.19
C VAL A 108 4.80 7.72 -24.05
N LEU A 109 5.76 6.78 -23.84
CA LEU A 109 7.01 6.78 -24.62
C LEU A 109 6.77 6.55 -26.12
N ARG A 110 5.79 5.73 -26.49
CA ARG A 110 5.41 5.55 -27.91
C ARG A 110 4.76 6.78 -28.52
N GLY A 111 4.09 7.62 -27.71
CA GLY A 111 3.51 8.88 -28.17
C GLY A 111 4.52 10.01 -28.35
N ILE A 112 5.76 9.86 -27.87
CA ILE A 112 6.81 10.88 -27.97
C ILE A 112 7.63 10.67 -29.25
N PRO A 113 7.83 11.72 -30.08
CA PRO A 113 8.66 11.63 -31.28
C PRO A 113 10.09 11.13 -30.96
N ALA A 114 10.65 10.31 -31.86
CA ALA A 114 11.93 9.64 -31.66
C ALA A 114 13.14 10.57 -31.34
N GLY A 115 13.06 11.86 -31.72
CA GLY A 115 14.09 12.86 -31.41
C GLY A 115 14.13 13.33 -29.96
N ILE A 116 13.09 13.05 -29.15
CA ILE A 116 12.96 13.48 -27.75
C ILE A 116 13.14 12.31 -26.78
N GLN A 117 13.40 11.11 -27.27
CA GLN A 117 13.50 9.87 -26.46
C GLN A 117 14.79 9.77 -25.60
N TYR A 118 15.61 10.80 -25.55
CA TYR A 118 16.77 10.87 -24.68
C TYR A 118 16.40 11.17 -23.21
N VAL A 119 17.40 11.27 -22.34
CA VAL A 119 17.25 11.48 -20.88
C VAL A 119 16.12 12.45 -20.48
N PRO A 120 15.90 13.58 -21.15
CA PRO A 120 14.76 14.46 -20.88
C PRO A 120 13.38 13.81 -21.11
N GLY A 121 13.26 12.95 -22.12
CA GLY A 121 12.02 12.22 -22.42
C GLY A 121 11.64 11.20 -21.34
N ILE A 122 12.63 10.51 -20.77
CA ILE A 122 12.42 9.57 -19.68
C ILE A 122 11.99 10.31 -18.40
N VAL A 123 12.62 11.43 -18.07
CA VAL A 123 12.25 12.26 -16.92
C VAL A 123 10.85 12.83 -17.10
N PHE A 124 10.49 13.28 -18.30
CA PHE A 124 9.15 13.76 -18.64
C PHE A 124 8.10 12.65 -18.52
N ALA A 125 8.39 11.44 -19.05
CA ALA A 125 7.50 10.28 -18.96
C ALA A 125 7.29 9.82 -17.50
N LEU A 126 8.35 9.81 -16.67
CA LEU A 126 8.26 9.53 -15.24
C LEU A 126 7.44 10.60 -14.52
N GLY A 127 7.65 11.88 -14.84
CA GLY A 127 6.89 13.00 -14.28
C GLY A 127 5.41 12.92 -14.63
N LEU A 128 5.08 12.61 -15.91
CA LEU A 128 3.70 12.46 -16.38
C LEU A 128 3.04 11.22 -15.75
N GLY A 129 3.77 10.10 -15.63
CA GLY A 129 3.30 8.90 -14.93
C GLY A 129 3.00 9.20 -13.46
N ALA A 130 3.89 9.88 -12.77
CA ALA A 130 3.69 10.30 -11.38
C ALA A 130 2.47 11.24 -11.24
N LEU A 131 2.31 12.20 -12.15
CA LEU A 131 1.17 13.11 -12.18
C LEU A 131 -0.15 12.36 -12.41
N THR A 132 -0.18 11.40 -13.34
CA THR A 132 -1.38 10.58 -13.62
C THR A 132 -1.77 9.75 -12.40
N VAL A 133 -0.80 9.12 -11.74
CA VAL A 133 -1.01 8.40 -10.50
C VAL A 133 -1.55 9.34 -9.42
N GLN A 134 -0.96 10.53 -9.27
CA GLN A 134 -1.38 11.51 -8.28
C GLN A 134 -2.81 12.03 -8.54
N LEU A 135 -3.19 12.22 -9.80
CA LEU A 135 -4.55 12.59 -10.19
C LEU A 135 -5.57 11.46 -9.92
N LEU A 136 -5.22 10.21 -10.22
CA LEU A 136 -6.05 9.05 -9.91
C LEU A 136 -6.25 8.90 -8.39
N LEU A 137 -5.17 9.04 -7.63
CA LEU A 137 -5.21 9.01 -6.17
C LEU A 137 -6.02 10.18 -5.59
N TRP A 138 -5.94 11.37 -6.19
CA TRP A 138 -6.73 12.53 -5.80
C TRP A 138 -8.23 12.33 -6.09
N ARG A 139 -8.59 11.78 -7.25
CA ARG A 139 -9.99 11.43 -7.56
C ARG A 139 -10.54 10.41 -6.59
N TYR A 140 -9.79 9.33 -6.33
CA TYR A 140 -10.18 8.30 -5.37
C TYR A 140 -10.39 8.86 -3.96
N ARG A 141 -9.51 9.77 -3.50
CA ARG A 141 -9.71 10.48 -2.22
C ARG A 141 -10.99 11.31 -2.21
N ARG A 142 -11.24 12.03 -3.28
CA ARG A 142 -12.41 12.90 -3.36
C ARG A 142 -13.73 12.11 -3.34
N GLU A 143 -13.74 10.93 -3.93
CA GLU A 143 -14.89 10.02 -3.88
C GLU A 143 -15.09 9.43 -2.48
N THR A 144 -14.02 9.17 -1.72
CA THR A 144 -14.09 8.71 -0.33
C THR A 144 -14.40 9.84 0.67
N GLU A 145 -13.97 11.07 0.40
CA GLU A 145 -14.27 12.23 1.25
C GLU A 145 -15.71 12.75 1.07
N LEU A 146 -16.32 12.52 -0.08
CA LEU A 146 -17.71 12.92 -0.38
C LEU A 146 -18.75 11.89 0.09
N GLY A 147 -18.32 10.72 0.57
CA GLY A 147 -19.19 9.64 1.01
C GLY A 147 -19.18 9.44 2.52
N THR A 148 -20.26 8.89 3.02
CA THR A 148 -20.40 8.32 4.36
C THR A 148 -19.45 7.13 4.61
N HIS A 149 -18.56 6.82 3.68
CA HIS A 149 -17.61 5.69 3.75
C HIS A 149 -16.20 6.21 3.99
N CYS A 150 -15.50 5.58 4.91
CA CYS A 150 -14.09 5.81 5.18
C CYS A 150 -13.35 4.47 5.28
N GLU A 151 -12.04 4.50 5.10
CA GLU A 151 -11.18 3.37 5.39
C GLU A 151 -10.60 3.52 6.80
N VAL A 152 -10.79 2.51 7.62
CA VAL A 152 -10.30 2.49 9.00
C VAL A 152 -9.23 1.42 9.15
N VAL A 153 -8.10 1.80 9.73
CA VAL A 153 -7.01 0.89 10.06
C VAL A 153 -7.19 0.42 11.50
N LEU A 154 -7.57 -0.83 11.67
CA LEU A 154 -7.69 -1.47 12.97
C LEU A 154 -6.42 -2.24 13.29
N ARG A 155 -5.86 -1.99 14.47
CA ARG A 155 -4.66 -2.67 14.97
C ARG A 155 -5.07 -3.67 16.04
N GLY A 156 -4.95 -4.94 15.70
CA GLY A 156 -5.09 -6.04 16.65
C GLY A 156 -3.76 -6.43 17.31
N THR A 157 -3.79 -7.49 18.08
CA THR A 157 -2.61 -8.02 18.81
C THR A 157 -1.54 -8.53 17.85
N GLU A 158 -1.94 -9.23 16.79
CA GLU A 158 -1.01 -9.89 15.86
C GLU A 158 -1.03 -9.30 14.44
N GLN A 159 -2.10 -8.61 14.08
CA GLN A 159 -2.27 -8.12 12.73
C GLN A 159 -2.98 -6.76 12.69
N THR A 160 -2.79 -6.09 11.57
CA THR A 160 -3.46 -4.84 11.25
C THR A 160 -4.37 -5.06 10.05
N LEU A 161 -5.63 -4.70 10.17
CA LEU A 161 -6.62 -4.79 9.09
C LEU A 161 -7.04 -3.40 8.65
N CYS A 162 -7.21 -3.25 7.36
CA CYS A 162 -7.87 -2.11 6.77
C CYS A 162 -9.25 -2.53 6.32
N ILE A 163 -10.26 -1.86 6.82
CA ILE A 163 -11.66 -2.13 6.53
C ILE A 163 -12.36 -0.88 6.02
N ALA A 164 -13.32 -1.07 5.13
CA ALA A 164 -14.25 -0.02 4.77
C ALA A 164 -15.25 0.15 5.92
N ALA A 165 -15.38 1.36 6.40
CA ALA A 165 -16.31 1.73 7.47
C ALA A 165 -17.29 2.80 6.98
N ILE A 166 -18.45 2.84 7.61
CA ILE A 166 -19.46 3.86 7.37
C ILE A 166 -19.40 4.88 8.51
N VAL A 167 -19.26 6.15 8.16
CA VAL A 167 -19.39 7.25 9.11
C VAL A 167 -20.88 7.55 9.28
N ASP A 168 -21.44 7.09 10.41
CA ASP A 168 -22.83 7.34 10.74
C ASP A 168 -22.93 8.59 11.63
N SER A 169 -23.37 9.69 11.03
CA SER A 169 -23.61 10.94 11.76
C SER A 169 -24.76 10.86 12.78
N GLY A 170 -25.60 9.83 12.66
CA GLY A 170 -26.67 9.54 13.62
C GLY A 170 -26.23 8.63 14.78
N ASN A 171 -24.98 8.19 14.81
CA ASN A 171 -24.48 7.38 15.91
C ASN A 171 -24.35 8.21 17.19
N THR A 172 -25.21 7.90 18.16
CA THR A 172 -25.22 8.53 19.48
C THR A 172 -24.67 7.61 20.58
N LEU A 173 -24.04 6.48 20.20
CA LEU A 173 -23.48 5.54 21.15
C LEU A 173 -22.27 6.13 21.86
N THR A 174 -22.36 6.18 23.18
CA THR A 174 -21.25 6.62 24.06
C THR A 174 -21.02 5.61 25.15
N GLU A 175 -19.79 5.47 25.57
CA GLU A 175 -19.44 4.69 26.76
C GLU A 175 -19.90 5.44 28.02
N PRO A 176 -20.69 4.79 28.91
CA PRO A 176 -21.38 5.50 29.99
C PRO A 176 -20.47 6.14 31.04
N ILE A 177 -19.25 5.66 31.22
CA ILE A 177 -18.34 6.14 32.26
C ILE A 177 -17.47 7.29 31.76
N SER A 178 -16.83 7.10 30.56
CA SER A 178 -15.91 8.09 29.99
C SER A 178 -16.58 9.09 29.07
N GLY A 179 -17.80 8.79 28.58
CA GLY A 179 -18.46 9.57 27.54
C GLY A 179 -17.82 9.46 26.16
N ALA A 180 -16.86 8.54 25.98
CA ALA A 180 -16.18 8.34 24.70
C ALA A 180 -17.14 7.81 23.62
N PRO A 181 -17.03 8.26 22.37
CA PRO A 181 -17.85 7.76 21.26
C PRO A 181 -17.50 6.29 20.97
N VAL A 182 -18.53 5.51 20.64
CA VAL A 182 -18.41 4.06 20.39
C VAL A 182 -18.59 3.79 18.91
N SER A 183 -17.66 3.00 18.34
CA SER A 183 -17.76 2.45 17.00
C SER A 183 -18.23 1.00 17.04
N VAL A 184 -19.09 0.60 16.12
CA VAL A 184 -19.60 -0.78 16.03
C VAL A 184 -18.76 -1.56 15.02
N LEU A 185 -18.26 -2.70 15.44
CA LEU A 185 -17.47 -3.61 14.61
C LEU A 185 -18.19 -4.95 14.50
N ASP A 186 -18.11 -5.58 13.32
CA ASP A 186 -18.67 -6.92 13.14
C ASP A 186 -17.83 -7.99 13.88
N VAL A 187 -18.50 -9.06 14.27
CA VAL A 187 -17.91 -10.13 15.09
C VAL A 187 -16.77 -10.86 14.37
N VAL A 188 -16.86 -11.02 13.05
CA VAL A 188 -15.85 -11.74 12.27
C VAL A 188 -14.54 -10.94 12.24
N THR A 189 -14.64 -9.65 11.98
CA THR A 189 -13.49 -8.73 11.99
C THR A 189 -12.88 -8.65 13.40
N PHE A 190 -13.72 -8.58 14.43
CA PHE A 190 -13.26 -8.57 15.81
C PHE A 190 -12.47 -9.84 16.16
N GLN A 191 -13.01 -11.03 15.90
CA GLN A 191 -12.35 -12.31 16.15
C GLN A 191 -11.06 -12.48 15.34
N THR A 192 -10.99 -11.89 14.15
CA THR A 192 -9.77 -11.91 13.33
C THR A 192 -8.66 -11.07 13.96
N LEU A 193 -8.99 -9.93 14.55
CA LEU A 193 -8.02 -9.02 15.19
C LEU A 193 -7.62 -9.49 16.60
N TRP A 194 -8.57 -10.02 17.36
CA TRP A 194 -8.39 -10.48 18.73
C TRP A 194 -8.94 -11.89 18.91
N PRO A 195 -8.22 -12.94 18.45
CA PRO A 195 -8.69 -14.33 18.50
C PRO A 195 -8.93 -14.82 19.94
N GLU A 196 -8.14 -14.33 20.89
CA GLU A 196 -8.26 -14.68 22.31
C GLU A 196 -9.30 -13.80 23.05
N GLY A 197 -9.94 -12.87 22.35
CA GLY A 197 -10.80 -11.86 22.95
C GLY A 197 -10.03 -10.79 23.72
N LEU A 198 -10.76 -9.84 24.28
CA LEU A 198 -10.22 -8.83 25.18
C LEU A 198 -10.75 -9.09 26.58
N ARG A 199 -9.91 -8.92 27.61
CA ARG A 199 -10.26 -9.25 28.99
C ARG A 199 -11.21 -8.25 29.65
N ASP A 200 -11.10 -6.99 29.26
CA ASP A 200 -11.91 -5.91 29.81
C ASP A 200 -13.05 -5.56 28.86
N PHE A 201 -14.27 -5.83 29.25
CA PHE A 201 -15.44 -5.42 28.50
C PHE A 201 -16.26 -4.39 29.24
N ARG A 202 -16.98 -3.56 28.51
CA ARG A 202 -17.91 -2.56 29.04
C ARG A 202 -19.28 -2.76 28.46
N VAL A 203 -20.28 -2.42 29.23
CA VAL A 203 -21.69 -2.53 28.84
C VAL A 203 -22.15 -1.18 28.27
N ILE A 204 -22.55 -1.18 27.02
CA ILE A 204 -23.01 0.01 26.31
C ILE A 204 -24.50 -0.13 26.05
N PRO A 205 -25.34 0.63 26.73
CA PRO A 205 -26.77 0.63 26.47
C PRO A 205 -27.07 1.30 25.13
N TYR A 206 -28.00 0.75 24.38
CA TYR A 206 -28.46 1.37 23.13
C TYR A 206 -29.96 1.31 22.97
N HIS A 207 -30.49 2.25 22.20
CA HIS A 207 -31.87 2.31 21.78
C HIS A 207 -31.96 2.19 20.27
N SER A 208 -32.85 1.38 19.74
CA SER A 208 -33.13 1.29 18.32
C SER A 208 -34.61 1.27 18.04
N VAL A 209 -34.98 1.48 16.77
CA VAL A 209 -36.36 1.38 16.33
C VAL A 209 -36.84 -0.05 16.58
N GLY A 210 -37.85 -0.19 17.45
CA GLY A 210 -38.39 -1.50 17.84
C GLY A 210 -37.80 -2.13 19.11
N LYS A 211 -36.70 -1.62 19.66
CA LYS A 211 -36.09 -2.12 20.90
C LYS A 211 -35.67 -0.98 21.81
N LYS A 212 -36.43 -0.78 22.89
CA LYS A 212 -36.20 0.35 23.81
C LYS A 212 -34.95 0.17 24.69
N ASN A 213 -34.56 -1.05 25.02
CA ASN A 213 -33.42 -1.36 25.88
C ASN A 213 -32.59 -2.48 25.25
N GLY A 214 -31.52 -2.14 24.59
CA GLY A 214 -30.50 -3.07 24.09
C GLY A 214 -29.18 -2.89 24.84
N ILE A 215 -28.39 -3.94 24.87
CA ILE A 215 -27.07 -3.94 25.47
C ILE A 215 -26.08 -4.44 24.43
N LEU A 216 -25.00 -3.69 24.24
CA LEU A 216 -23.81 -4.10 23.48
C LEU A 216 -22.65 -4.28 24.45
N TYR A 217 -21.77 -5.20 24.13
CA TYR A 217 -20.50 -5.35 24.83
C TYR A 217 -19.43 -4.65 24.02
N GLY A 218 -18.77 -3.66 24.63
CA GLY A 218 -17.65 -2.92 24.08
C GLY A 218 -16.33 -3.25 24.77
N TYR A 219 -15.23 -2.99 24.12
CA TYR A 219 -13.88 -3.24 24.62
C TYR A 219 -13.02 -1.98 24.46
#